data_b873b1805d29faf159ddf35904cbaf25
#
_entry.id   b873b1805d29faf159ddf35904cbaf25
#
_cell.length_a   1.000
_cell.length_b   1.000
_cell.length_c   1.000
_cell.angle_alpha   90.00
_cell.angle_beta   90.00
_cell.angle_gamma   90.00
#
_symmetry.space_group_name_H-M   'P 1'
#
loop_
_entity.id
_entity.type
_entity.pdbx_description
1 polymer ?
#
loop_
_entity_poly.entity_id
_entity_poly.type
_entity_poly.pdbx_seq_one_letter_code
_entity_poly.pdbx_strand_id
1 'polypeptide(L)'
;MADASDIGIGGISLKNLDGTQQACVWSFPGPLDQFLLLLKIPHVFPNTKSLKRWLMADFDYSRSYDVDQVMGAFFCIRREVIEQIGLFDDRFFMWYEEVDFCKRAKNAGWRIHYFADIEAKHKKGSSFEHIKTIQKQSMLRRSVRRYLFKHYGLGIGIVFLVLEPLFFLMSLLAS
;
A
#
# COMPACT_ATOMS: atom_id res chain seq x y z
N MET A 1 27.21 -6.38 10.15
CA MET A 1 26.43 -6.46 8.89
C MET A 1 25.15 -7.17 9.24
N ALA A 2 23.99 -6.57 8.98
CA ALA A 2 22.73 -7.31 9.12
C ALA A 2 22.75 -8.46 8.11
N ASP A 3 22.40 -9.65 8.55
CA ASP A 3 22.33 -10.83 7.70
C ASP A 3 21.23 -10.59 6.65
N ALA A 4 21.56 -10.71 5.37
CA ALA A 4 20.59 -10.55 4.29
C ALA A 4 19.67 -11.77 4.13
N SER A 5 19.90 -12.82 4.90
CA SER A 5 19.13 -14.07 4.83
C SER A 5 17.69 -13.91 5.32
N ASP A 6 17.39 -12.89 6.16
CA ASP A 6 16.07 -12.60 6.70
C ASP A 6 15.26 -11.58 5.86
N ILE A 7 15.86 -11.02 4.79
CA ILE A 7 15.13 -10.19 3.83
C ILE A 7 14.24 -11.08 2.98
N GLY A 8 12.96 -11.02 3.21
CA GLY A 8 11.96 -11.81 2.49
C GLY A 8 11.39 -11.13 1.26
N ILE A 9 11.30 -9.79 1.29
CA ILE A 9 10.75 -8.98 0.20
C ILE A 9 11.68 -7.82 -0.09
N GLY A 10 11.96 -7.57 -1.37
CA GLY A 10 12.75 -6.45 -1.85
C GLY A 10 11.97 -5.55 -2.79
N GLY A 11 12.08 -4.24 -2.56
CA GLY A 11 11.68 -3.18 -3.48
C GLY A 11 12.87 -2.33 -3.87
N ILE A 12 12.76 -1.56 -4.94
CA ILE A 12 13.83 -0.72 -5.49
C ILE A 12 13.39 0.72 -5.68
N SER A 13 14.33 1.61 -6.00
CA SER A 13 14.04 2.99 -6.37
C SER A 13 13.26 3.03 -7.69
N LEU A 14 12.01 3.49 -7.64
CA LEU A 14 11.20 3.68 -8.83
C LEU A 14 11.25 5.15 -9.26
N LYS A 15 11.53 5.35 -10.54
CA LYS A 15 11.53 6.69 -11.15
C LYS A 15 10.35 6.85 -12.09
N ASN A 16 9.80 8.04 -12.15
CA ASN A 16 8.89 8.43 -13.22
C ASN A 16 9.61 8.46 -14.57
N LEU A 17 8.89 8.52 -15.68
CA LEU A 17 9.51 8.56 -17.02
C LEU A 17 10.39 9.79 -17.22
N ASP A 18 10.11 10.90 -16.52
CA ASP A 18 10.91 12.13 -16.51
C ASP A 18 12.15 12.07 -15.59
N GLY A 19 12.37 10.93 -14.91
CA GLY A 19 13.50 10.72 -14.01
C GLY A 19 13.27 11.19 -12.56
N THR A 20 12.16 11.83 -12.24
CA THR A 20 11.84 12.22 -10.87
C THR A 20 11.55 11.01 -9.99
N GLN A 21 11.79 11.13 -8.67
CA GLN A 21 11.54 10.05 -7.72
C GLN A 21 10.03 9.76 -7.62
N GLN A 22 9.68 8.48 -7.74
CA GLN A 22 8.33 8.01 -7.50
C GLN A 22 8.22 7.47 -6.06
N ALA A 23 7.16 7.87 -5.34
CA ALA A 23 6.86 7.25 -4.06
C ALA A 23 6.57 5.75 -4.26
N CYS A 24 7.35 4.89 -3.63
CA CYS A 24 7.28 3.44 -3.80
C CYS A 24 7.41 2.66 -2.48
N VAL A 25 7.43 3.37 -1.35
CA VAL A 25 7.40 2.79 -0.01
C VAL A 25 6.35 3.50 0.85
N TRP A 26 5.74 2.77 1.77
CA TRP A 26 4.76 3.29 2.73
C TRP A 26 4.81 2.51 4.04
N SER A 27 4.29 3.10 5.13
CA SER A 27 3.97 2.34 6.33
C SER A 27 2.68 1.55 6.14
N PHE A 28 2.40 0.57 7.00
CA PHE A 28 1.10 -0.10 6.95
C PHE A 28 -0.03 0.87 7.30
N PRO A 29 -1.07 0.93 6.46
CA PRO A 29 -2.21 1.80 6.72
C PRO A 29 -3.02 1.33 7.93
N GLY A 30 -3.25 2.23 8.86
CA GLY A 30 -4.16 2.01 9.97
C GLY A 30 -5.62 2.34 9.61
N PRO A 31 -6.60 1.96 10.47
CA PRO A 31 -8.01 2.29 10.23
C PRO A 31 -8.24 3.79 10.05
N LEU A 32 -7.63 4.62 10.89
CA LEU A 32 -7.75 6.08 10.79
C LEU A 32 -7.25 6.61 9.44
N ASP A 33 -6.10 6.11 8.95
CA ASP A 33 -5.54 6.52 7.66
C ASP A 33 -6.55 6.25 6.53
N GLN A 34 -7.21 5.08 6.60
CA GLN A 34 -8.18 4.66 5.60
C GLN A 34 -9.49 5.45 5.65
N PHE A 35 -9.98 5.76 6.84
CA PHE A 35 -11.15 6.61 7.00
C PHE A 35 -10.87 8.03 6.49
N LEU A 36 -9.73 8.60 6.85
CA LEU A 36 -9.33 9.93 6.35
C LEU A 36 -9.21 9.94 4.82
N LEU A 37 -8.58 8.92 4.23
CA LEU A 37 -8.45 8.79 2.78
C LEU A 37 -9.81 8.75 2.07
N LEU A 38 -10.71 7.90 2.55
CA LEU A 38 -12.03 7.69 1.93
C LEU A 38 -12.99 8.85 2.16
N LEU A 39 -12.83 9.58 3.26
CA LEU A 39 -13.52 10.86 3.51
C LEU A 39 -12.93 12.03 2.71
N LYS A 40 -11.91 11.78 1.87
CA LYS A 40 -11.23 12.81 1.07
C LYS A 40 -10.57 13.93 1.90
N ILE A 41 -10.32 13.68 3.18
CA ILE A 41 -9.65 14.62 4.08
C ILE A 41 -8.29 15.10 3.53
N PRO A 42 -7.47 14.27 2.85
CA PRO A 42 -6.21 14.72 2.27
C PRO A 42 -6.34 15.87 1.28
N HIS A 43 -7.49 16.04 0.62
CA HIS A 43 -7.73 17.17 -0.30
C HIS A 43 -7.90 18.50 0.44
N VAL A 44 -8.40 18.47 1.67
CA VAL A 44 -8.64 19.68 2.50
C VAL A 44 -7.49 19.88 3.50
N PHE A 45 -7.02 18.79 4.10
CA PHE A 45 -5.96 18.77 5.12
C PHE A 45 -4.83 17.81 4.75
N PRO A 46 -3.98 18.13 3.74
CA PRO A 46 -2.93 17.24 3.24
C PRO A 46 -1.84 16.95 4.28
N ASN A 47 -1.70 17.80 5.28
CA ASN A 47 -0.63 17.75 6.28
C ASN A 47 -1.01 17.03 7.60
N THR A 48 -2.07 16.21 7.60
CA THR A 48 -2.41 15.43 8.80
C THR A 48 -1.27 14.48 9.17
N LYS A 49 -0.90 14.44 10.47
CA LYS A 49 0.20 13.61 10.97
C LYS A 49 0.05 12.12 10.62
N SER A 50 -1.19 11.60 10.68
CA SER A 50 -1.49 10.21 10.35
C SER A 50 -1.13 9.90 8.89
N LEU A 51 -1.58 10.74 7.96
CA LEU A 51 -1.32 10.58 6.53
C LEU A 51 0.17 10.73 6.19
N LYS A 52 0.85 11.72 6.76
CA LYS A 52 2.30 11.90 6.55
C LYS A 52 3.08 10.68 6.99
N ARG A 53 2.75 10.11 8.17
CA ARG A 53 3.36 8.89 8.68
C ARG A 53 3.10 7.70 7.73
N TRP A 54 1.83 7.46 7.36
CA TRP A 54 1.47 6.36 6.48
C TRP A 54 2.13 6.49 5.11
N LEU A 55 2.06 7.69 4.51
CA LEU A 55 2.62 7.96 3.19
C LEU A 55 4.15 8.09 3.20
N MET A 56 4.79 8.02 4.37
CA MET A 56 6.23 8.22 4.53
C MET A 56 6.74 9.46 3.77
N ALA A 57 6.04 10.60 3.97
CA ALA A 57 6.22 11.80 3.16
C ALA A 57 7.66 12.35 3.16
N ASP A 58 8.40 12.11 4.24
CA ASP A 58 9.78 12.56 4.44
C ASP A 58 10.80 11.42 4.26
N PHE A 59 10.44 10.33 3.53
CA PHE A 59 11.33 9.19 3.33
C PHE A 59 12.53 9.55 2.46
N ASP A 60 13.73 9.23 2.95
CA ASP A 60 14.97 9.43 2.23
C ASP A 60 15.24 8.29 1.24
N TYR A 61 14.83 8.48 -0.01
CA TYR A 61 15.02 7.51 -1.11
C TYR A 61 16.48 7.32 -1.53
N SER A 62 17.44 8.10 -0.99
CA SER A 62 18.87 7.95 -1.31
C SER A 62 19.56 6.82 -0.55
N ARG A 63 18.89 6.22 0.42
CA ARG A 63 19.43 5.17 1.29
C ARG A 63 18.54 3.95 1.34
N SER A 64 19.16 2.79 1.51
CA SER A 64 18.45 1.52 1.69
C SER A 64 17.98 1.35 3.13
N TYR A 65 16.72 0.97 3.34
CA TYR A 65 16.10 0.80 4.64
C TYR A 65 15.15 -0.38 4.69
N ASP A 66 14.94 -0.90 5.89
CA ASP A 66 13.78 -1.74 6.16
C ASP A 66 12.52 -0.88 6.23
N VAL A 67 11.50 -1.32 5.54
CA VAL A 67 10.22 -0.61 5.40
C VAL A 67 9.06 -1.53 5.76
N ASP A 68 7.84 -0.98 5.83
CA ASP A 68 6.65 -1.81 6.05
C ASP A 68 6.16 -2.45 4.76
N GLN A 69 6.22 -1.72 3.65
CA GLN A 69 5.77 -2.21 2.36
C GLN A 69 6.47 -1.48 1.20
N VAL A 70 6.54 -2.14 0.07
CA VAL A 70 7.05 -1.63 -1.19
C VAL A 70 5.99 -1.77 -2.28
N MET A 71 6.07 -0.93 -3.31
CA MET A 71 5.12 -0.92 -4.43
C MET A 71 5.17 -2.21 -5.24
N GLY A 72 4.00 -2.75 -5.59
CA GLY A 72 3.85 -3.93 -6.43
C GLY A 72 4.42 -3.80 -7.86
N ALA A 73 4.77 -2.57 -8.31
CA ALA A 73 5.40 -2.34 -9.62
C ALA A 73 6.80 -2.96 -9.74
N PHE A 74 7.50 -3.14 -8.62
CA PHE A 74 8.68 -3.99 -8.50
C PHE A 74 8.65 -4.67 -7.13
N PHE A 75 8.44 -5.97 -7.15
CA PHE A 75 8.18 -6.74 -5.95
C PHE A 75 8.94 -8.08 -6.03
N CYS A 76 10.14 -8.10 -5.46
CA CYS A 76 10.96 -9.29 -5.41
C CYS A 76 10.66 -10.08 -4.14
N ILE A 77 10.33 -11.36 -4.26
CA ILE A 77 9.95 -12.21 -3.13
C ILE A 77 10.91 -13.38 -3.04
N ARG A 78 11.42 -13.63 -1.85
CA ARG A 78 12.16 -14.85 -1.56
C ARG A 78 11.20 -16.05 -1.57
N ARG A 79 11.61 -17.15 -2.17
CA ARG A 79 10.78 -18.35 -2.30
C ARG A 79 10.27 -18.88 -0.95
N GLU A 80 11.12 -18.85 0.06
CA GLU A 80 10.81 -19.31 1.42
C GLU A 80 9.67 -18.51 2.07
N VAL A 81 9.50 -17.24 1.72
CA VAL A 81 8.35 -16.44 2.14
C VAL A 81 7.07 -17.05 1.59
N ILE A 82 7.05 -17.37 0.29
CA ILE A 82 5.86 -17.96 -0.35
C ILE A 82 5.54 -19.31 0.24
N GLU A 83 6.56 -20.13 0.51
CA GLU A 83 6.40 -21.45 1.13
C GLU A 83 5.83 -21.36 2.55
N GLN A 84 6.18 -20.30 3.30
CA GLN A 84 5.73 -20.09 4.67
C GLN A 84 4.33 -19.45 4.78
N ILE A 85 4.06 -18.41 4.00
CA ILE A 85 2.82 -17.61 4.15
C ILE A 85 1.82 -17.77 3.00
N GLY A 86 2.15 -18.55 1.98
CA GLY A 86 1.35 -18.73 0.78
C GLY A 86 1.46 -17.56 -0.21
N LEU A 87 0.66 -17.63 -1.26
CA LEU A 87 0.60 -16.63 -2.33
C LEU A 87 -0.17 -15.36 -1.93
N PHE A 88 -0.32 -14.45 -2.89
CA PHE A 88 -1.22 -13.31 -2.76
C PHE A 88 -2.65 -13.77 -2.50
N ASP A 89 -3.37 -13.02 -1.70
CA ASP A 89 -4.80 -13.27 -1.44
C ASP A 89 -5.60 -12.76 -2.66
N ASP A 90 -6.12 -13.67 -3.48
CA ASP A 90 -6.84 -13.40 -4.75
C ASP A 90 -8.13 -12.59 -4.56
N ARG A 91 -8.60 -12.49 -3.33
CA ARG A 91 -9.73 -11.62 -2.98
C ARG A 91 -9.41 -10.14 -3.09
N PHE A 92 -8.13 -9.74 -3.08
CA PHE A 92 -7.69 -8.39 -3.44
C PHE A 92 -7.51 -8.32 -4.97
N PHE A 93 -8.52 -7.87 -5.66
CA PHE A 93 -8.45 -7.75 -7.13
C PHE A 93 -7.49 -6.63 -7.56
N MET A 94 -7.42 -5.55 -6.77
CA MET A 94 -6.63 -4.37 -7.10
C MET A 94 -6.39 -3.52 -5.87
N TRP A 95 -5.14 -3.13 -5.67
CA TRP A 95 -4.62 -2.47 -4.46
C TRP A 95 -4.78 -3.33 -3.20
N TYR A 96 -3.86 -3.17 -2.29
CA TYR A 96 -3.77 -3.90 -1.03
C TYR A 96 -3.33 -5.37 -1.14
N GLU A 97 -3.18 -5.95 -2.31
CA GLU A 97 -2.60 -7.28 -2.48
C GLU A 97 -1.15 -7.33 -1.97
N GLU A 98 -0.34 -6.35 -2.37
CA GLU A 98 1.05 -6.22 -1.91
C GLU A 98 1.14 -5.77 -0.44
N VAL A 99 0.22 -4.90 0.00
CA VAL A 99 0.13 -4.44 1.40
C VAL A 99 -0.18 -5.61 2.34
N ASP A 100 -1.17 -6.44 1.97
CA ASP A 100 -1.52 -7.66 2.69
C ASP A 100 -0.35 -8.64 2.75
N PHE A 101 0.30 -8.85 1.60
CA PHE A 101 1.42 -9.77 1.49
C PHE A 101 2.60 -9.32 2.36
N CYS A 102 3.01 -8.05 2.28
CA CYS A 102 4.05 -7.47 3.13
C CYS A 102 3.70 -7.62 4.61
N LYS A 103 2.44 -7.35 5.00
CA LYS A 103 2.03 -7.44 6.39
C LYS A 103 2.06 -8.87 6.91
N ARG A 104 1.65 -9.85 6.09
CA ARG A 104 1.77 -11.29 6.44
C ARG A 104 3.24 -11.71 6.55
N ALA A 105 4.08 -11.31 5.62
CA ALA A 105 5.51 -11.59 5.65
C ALA A 105 6.17 -11.01 6.90
N LYS A 106 5.90 -9.76 7.24
CA LYS A 106 6.44 -9.11 8.43
C LYS A 106 5.98 -9.78 9.73
N ASN A 107 4.70 -10.19 9.79
CA ASN A 107 4.16 -10.94 10.92
C ASN A 107 4.78 -12.36 11.06
N ALA A 108 5.28 -12.92 9.98
CA ALA A 108 6.01 -14.18 9.95
C ALA A 108 7.52 -14.05 10.25
N GLY A 109 7.99 -12.82 10.54
CA GLY A 109 9.37 -12.52 10.91
C GLY A 109 10.28 -12.06 9.77
N TRP A 110 9.75 -11.95 8.54
CA TRP A 110 10.55 -11.50 7.41
C TRP A 110 10.70 -9.97 7.38
N ARG A 111 11.87 -9.51 6.94
CA ARG A 111 12.12 -8.09 6.65
C ARG A 111 11.68 -7.75 5.23
N ILE A 112 11.11 -6.56 5.07
CA ILE A 112 10.85 -5.93 3.78
C ILE A 112 11.91 -4.84 3.61
N HIS A 113 12.68 -4.89 2.53
CA HIS A 113 13.83 -4.00 2.34
C HIS A 113 13.69 -3.19 1.05
N TYR A 114 13.92 -1.89 1.16
CA TYR A 114 14.06 -0.99 0.03
C TYR A 114 15.53 -0.84 -0.33
N PHE A 115 15.89 -1.13 -1.58
CA PHE A 115 17.23 -0.97 -2.14
C PHE A 115 17.33 0.33 -2.94
N ALA A 116 18.10 1.30 -2.45
CA ALA A 116 18.26 2.61 -3.08
C ALA A 116 19.18 2.56 -4.32
N ASP A 117 20.15 1.63 -4.31
CA ASP A 117 21.19 1.55 -5.36
C ASP A 117 20.70 0.91 -6.67
N ILE A 118 19.48 0.37 -6.67
CA ILE A 118 18.87 -0.26 -7.83
C ILE A 118 17.68 0.58 -8.26
N GLU A 119 17.64 0.97 -9.54
CA GLU A 119 16.60 1.84 -10.08
C GLU A 119 15.87 1.21 -11.26
N ALA A 120 14.58 1.48 -11.38
CA ALA A 120 13.80 1.19 -12.58
C ALA A 120 12.83 2.35 -12.89
N LYS A 121 12.54 2.54 -14.19
CA LYS A 121 11.49 3.48 -14.60
C LYS A 121 10.14 2.78 -14.63
N HIS A 122 9.13 3.42 -14.02
CA HIS A 122 7.78 2.90 -13.98
C HIS A 122 6.77 3.94 -14.48
N LYS A 123 5.99 3.58 -15.51
CA LYS A 123 4.88 4.42 -15.99
C LYS A 123 3.70 4.26 -15.04
N LYS A 124 3.52 5.22 -14.15
CA LYS A 124 2.43 5.23 -13.17
C LYS A 124 1.07 5.22 -13.86
N GLY A 125 0.19 4.34 -13.40
CA GLY A 125 -1.23 4.36 -13.77
C GLY A 125 -1.58 3.69 -15.10
N SER A 126 -0.62 3.12 -15.85
CA SER A 126 -0.88 2.46 -17.14
C SER A 126 -1.94 1.35 -17.06
N SER A 127 -1.96 0.58 -15.99
CA SER A 127 -2.96 -0.47 -15.76
C SER A 127 -4.39 0.06 -15.56
N PHE A 128 -4.55 1.37 -15.36
CA PHE A 128 -5.82 2.01 -15.00
C PHE A 128 -6.34 3.02 -16.02
N GLU A 129 -5.62 3.24 -17.12
CA GLU A 129 -5.96 4.28 -18.11
C GLU A 129 -7.39 4.15 -18.62
N HIS A 130 -7.90 2.92 -18.77
CA HIS A 130 -9.23 2.64 -19.32
C HIS A 130 -10.34 2.43 -18.27
N ILE A 131 -10.00 2.51 -16.96
CA ILE A 131 -10.98 2.27 -15.91
C ILE A 131 -11.57 3.60 -15.42
N LYS A 132 -12.91 3.69 -15.42
CA LYS A 132 -13.62 4.89 -14.94
C LYS A 132 -13.33 5.16 -13.45
N THR A 133 -13.26 6.44 -13.07
CA THR A 133 -12.95 6.87 -11.71
C THR A 133 -13.85 6.20 -10.66
N ILE A 134 -15.16 6.12 -10.92
CA ILE A 134 -16.11 5.48 -9.99
C ILE A 134 -15.81 3.99 -9.77
N GLN A 135 -15.36 3.29 -10.83
CA GLN A 135 -14.97 1.89 -10.72
C GLN A 135 -13.69 1.74 -9.89
N LYS A 136 -12.69 2.60 -10.13
CA LYS A 136 -11.46 2.66 -9.32
C LYS A 136 -11.79 2.86 -7.83
N GLN A 137 -12.66 3.80 -7.51
CA GLN A 137 -13.10 4.06 -6.14
C GLN A 137 -13.84 2.87 -5.51
N SER A 138 -14.67 2.17 -6.29
CA SER A 138 -15.35 0.96 -5.83
C SER A 138 -14.35 -0.17 -5.51
N MET A 139 -13.37 -0.40 -6.38
CA MET A 139 -12.30 -1.39 -6.15
C MET A 139 -11.50 -1.05 -4.91
N LEU A 140 -11.09 0.22 -4.74
CA LEU A 140 -10.37 0.68 -3.57
C LEU A 140 -11.16 0.42 -2.27
N ARG A 141 -12.45 0.81 -2.21
CA ARG A 141 -13.27 0.57 -1.01
C ARG A 141 -13.39 -0.92 -0.67
N ARG A 142 -13.54 -1.79 -1.69
CA ARG A 142 -13.59 -3.24 -1.47
C ARG A 142 -12.28 -3.77 -0.87
N SER A 143 -11.14 -3.32 -1.39
CA SER A 143 -9.83 -3.74 -0.91
C SER A 143 -9.55 -3.20 0.50
N VAL A 144 -9.84 -1.91 0.78
CA VAL A 144 -9.74 -1.34 2.13
C VAL A 144 -10.62 -2.10 3.12
N ARG A 145 -11.89 -2.35 2.78
CA ARG A 145 -12.79 -3.11 3.64
C ARG A 145 -12.23 -4.48 3.98
N ARG A 146 -11.77 -5.23 2.98
CA ARG A 146 -11.18 -6.55 3.17
C ARG A 146 -9.94 -6.50 4.06
N TYR A 147 -9.07 -5.53 3.82
CA TYR A 147 -7.87 -5.31 4.60
C TYR A 147 -8.18 -5.01 6.07
N LEU A 148 -9.16 -4.15 6.33
CA LEU A 148 -9.58 -3.79 7.68
C LEU A 148 -10.19 -5.00 8.42
N PHE A 149 -11.07 -5.76 7.78
CA PHE A 149 -11.61 -7.00 8.37
C PHE A 149 -10.50 -8.01 8.69
N LYS A 150 -9.58 -8.21 7.75
CA LYS A 150 -8.52 -9.22 7.88
C LYS A 150 -7.49 -8.88 8.96
N HIS A 151 -7.09 -7.62 9.05
CA HIS A 151 -5.97 -7.20 9.88
C HIS A 151 -6.33 -6.41 11.14
N TYR A 152 -7.55 -5.90 11.24
CA TYR A 152 -8.02 -5.11 12.38
C TYR A 152 -9.29 -5.66 13.04
N GLY A 153 -9.79 -6.77 12.51
CA GLY A 153 -10.88 -7.53 13.11
C GLY A 153 -12.28 -7.01 12.80
N LEU A 154 -13.25 -7.76 13.32
CA LEU A 154 -14.67 -7.59 13.00
C LEU A 154 -15.20 -6.21 13.38
N GLY A 155 -14.84 -5.68 14.56
CA GLY A 155 -15.33 -4.38 15.05
C GLY A 155 -15.00 -3.22 14.10
N ILE A 156 -13.74 -3.10 13.67
CA ILE A 156 -13.32 -2.07 12.72
C ILE A 156 -13.98 -2.29 11.35
N GLY A 157 -14.07 -3.55 10.90
CA GLY A 157 -14.77 -3.90 9.66
C GLY A 157 -16.24 -3.48 9.66
N ILE A 158 -16.97 -3.66 10.78
CA ILE A 158 -18.37 -3.23 10.92
C ILE A 158 -18.47 -1.71 10.90
N VAL A 159 -17.60 -0.98 11.63
CA VAL A 159 -17.56 0.48 11.56
C VAL A 159 -17.38 0.96 10.13
N PHE A 160 -16.48 0.31 9.38
CA PHE A 160 -16.28 0.61 7.96
C PHE A 160 -17.56 0.40 7.14
N LEU A 161 -18.26 -0.72 7.33
CA LEU A 161 -19.51 -1.00 6.61
C LEU A 161 -20.61 0.04 6.89
N VAL A 162 -20.74 0.48 8.15
CA VAL A 162 -21.69 1.53 8.53
C VAL A 162 -21.38 2.85 7.83
N LEU A 163 -20.09 3.16 7.65
CA LEU A 163 -19.63 4.39 6.97
C LEU A 163 -19.53 4.26 5.44
N GLU A 164 -19.67 3.08 4.89
CA GLU A 164 -19.50 2.84 3.44
C GLU A 164 -20.42 3.70 2.55
N PRO A 165 -21.72 3.98 2.90
CA PRO A 165 -22.54 4.90 2.13
C PRO A 165 -21.97 6.32 2.08
N LEU A 166 -21.39 6.81 3.18
CA LEU A 166 -20.72 8.11 3.23
C LEU A 166 -19.49 8.13 2.33
N PHE A 167 -18.65 7.09 2.39
CA PHE A 167 -17.47 6.97 1.51
C PHE A 167 -17.86 6.91 0.04
N PHE A 168 -18.98 6.27 -0.28
CA PHE A 168 -19.52 6.26 -1.65
C PHE A 168 -19.92 7.69 -2.09
N LEU A 169 -20.66 8.41 -1.26
CA LEU A 169 -21.06 9.80 -1.54
C LEU A 169 -19.83 10.69 -1.76
N MET A 170 -18.83 10.60 -0.88
CA MET A 170 -17.57 11.35 -1.01
C MET A 170 -16.83 11.00 -2.31
N SER A 171 -16.93 9.76 -2.80
CA SER A 171 -16.31 9.37 -4.06
C SER A 171 -17.00 9.96 -5.29
N LEU A 172 -18.28 10.30 -5.21
CA LEU A 172 -19.03 11.00 -6.27
C LEU A 172 -18.67 12.48 -6.35
N LEU A 173 -18.41 13.11 -5.19
CA LEU A 173 -18.06 14.54 -5.11
C LEU A 173 -16.62 14.82 -5.59
N ALA A 174 -15.77 13.81 -5.63
CA ALA A 174 -14.35 13.92 -5.99
C ALA A 174 -14.01 13.32 -7.38
N SER A 175 -15.03 12.99 -8.18
CA SER A 175 -14.88 12.39 -9.53
C SER A 175 -14.89 13.42 -10.66
#